data_0c73b79c2705b62a436b56232d24a461
#
_entry.id   0c73b79c2705b62a436b56232d24a461
#
_cell.length_a   1.000
_cell.length_b   1.000
_cell.length_c   1.000
_cell.angle_alpha   90.00
_cell.angle_beta   90.00
_cell.angle_gamma   90.00
#
_symmetry.space_group_name_H-M   'P 1'
#
loop_
_entity.id
_entity.type
_entity.pdbx_description
1 polymer ?
#
loop_
_entity_poly.entity_id
_entity_poly.type
_entity_poly.pdbx_seq_one_letter_code
_entity_poly.pdbx_strand_id
1 'polypeptide(L)'
;MAKEFADGVHAVYPKQWLAYNLSPSFNWDAAKLSEQQMKEYVWDLGKLGFVWQFITLGGLHSNAYISDLFAKGFAKEGMKAYVTLVQRREREIGCDVLTHQKWSGAEFIDNLLKTVTGGVSSTAAMGKGVTESQFSK
;
A
#
# COMPACT_ATOMS: atom_id res chain seq x y z
N MET A 1 12.24 26.85 3.02
CA MET A 1 13.26 25.77 3.20
C MET A 1 13.42 24.87 1.98
N ALA A 2 12.46 24.03 1.56
CA ALA A 2 12.67 23.12 0.41
C ALA A 2 13.03 23.85 -0.89
N LYS A 3 12.35 24.95 -1.21
CA LYS A 3 12.66 25.78 -2.37
C LYS A 3 14.05 26.37 -2.29
N GLU A 4 14.43 26.98 -1.20
CA GLU A 4 15.77 27.58 -1.00
C GLU A 4 16.88 26.53 -1.13
N PHE A 5 16.65 25.33 -0.60
CA PHE A 5 17.57 24.21 -0.76
C PHE A 5 17.71 23.81 -2.24
N ALA A 6 16.60 23.63 -2.94
CA ALA A 6 16.61 23.27 -4.35
C ALA A 6 17.28 24.35 -5.20
N ASP A 7 16.94 25.62 -5.00
CA ASP A 7 17.53 26.75 -5.69
C ASP A 7 19.06 26.80 -5.48
N GLY A 8 19.52 26.61 -4.23
CA GLY A 8 20.95 26.60 -3.89
C GLY A 8 21.72 25.47 -4.57
N VAL A 9 21.16 24.24 -4.57
CA VAL A 9 21.79 23.11 -5.26
C VAL A 9 21.82 23.34 -6.78
N HIS A 10 20.70 23.75 -7.37
CA HIS A 10 20.59 23.93 -8.81
C HIS A 10 21.38 25.14 -9.35
N ALA A 11 21.71 26.08 -8.50
CA ALA A 11 22.62 27.17 -8.87
C ALA A 11 24.04 26.66 -9.21
N VAL A 12 24.45 25.54 -8.58
CA VAL A 12 25.79 24.95 -8.80
C VAL A 12 25.68 23.71 -9.71
N TYR A 13 24.65 22.92 -9.53
CA TYR A 13 24.40 21.66 -10.23
C TYR A 13 23.01 21.65 -10.87
N PRO A 14 22.79 22.30 -12.02
CA PRO A 14 21.46 22.56 -12.58
C PRO A 14 20.62 21.31 -12.91
N LYS A 15 21.25 20.15 -13.07
CA LYS A 15 20.60 18.87 -13.40
C LYS A 15 20.58 17.88 -12.23
N GLN A 16 20.94 18.32 -11.03
CA GLN A 16 20.98 17.44 -9.87
C GLN A 16 19.57 17.00 -9.48
N TRP A 17 19.35 15.72 -9.42
CA TRP A 17 18.14 15.13 -8.85
C TRP A 17 18.15 15.26 -7.33
N LEU A 18 16.99 15.59 -6.78
CA LEU A 18 16.82 15.77 -5.35
C LEU A 18 15.87 14.68 -4.79
N ALA A 19 16.08 14.31 -3.53
CA ALA A 19 15.20 13.41 -2.80
C ALA A 19 14.57 14.13 -1.60
N TYR A 20 13.34 13.77 -1.27
CA TYR A 20 12.63 14.33 -0.13
C TYR A 20 12.00 13.24 0.74
N ASN A 21 12.29 13.29 2.04
CA ASN A 21 11.65 12.43 3.02
C ASN A 21 10.39 13.12 3.60
N LEU A 22 9.22 12.57 3.29
CA LEU A 22 7.93 12.94 3.86
C LEU A 22 7.78 12.25 5.23
N SER A 23 8.60 12.62 6.19
CA SER A 23 8.74 11.91 7.46
C SER A 23 7.43 11.77 8.23
N PRO A 24 7.03 10.57 8.69
CA PRO A 24 5.87 10.36 9.55
C PRO A 24 6.09 10.91 10.98
N SER A 25 7.33 11.23 11.35
CA SER A 25 7.65 11.89 12.62
C SER A 25 7.31 13.38 12.61
N PHE A 26 7.06 13.94 11.42
CA PHE A 26 6.62 15.32 11.29
C PHE A 26 5.10 15.41 11.52
N ASN A 27 4.68 16.31 12.39
CA ASN A 27 3.24 16.50 12.60
C ASN A 27 2.68 17.42 11.52
N TRP A 28 2.10 16.83 10.48
CA TRP A 28 1.56 17.52 9.31
C TRP A 28 0.39 18.43 9.66
N ASP A 29 -0.46 18.05 10.63
CA ASP A 29 -1.56 18.91 11.10
C ASP A 29 -1.04 20.15 11.81
N ALA A 30 0.01 20.02 12.62
CA ALA A 30 0.63 21.14 13.29
C ALA A 30 1.38 22.10 12.36
N ALA A 31 1.68 21.68 11.14
CA ALA A 31 2.35 22.51 10.13
C ALA A 31 1.48 23.64 9.58
N LYS A 32 0.19 23.68 9.94
CA LYS A 32 -0.80 24.67 9.49
C LYS A 32 -0.96 24.76 7.96
N LEU A 33 -0.71 23.66 7.27
CA LEU A 33 -0.99 23.53 5.85
C LEU A 33 -2.51 23.34 5.67
N SER A 34 -3.08 23.94 4.63
CA SER A 34 -4.44 23.64 4.22
C SER A 34 -4.51 22.24 3.60
N GLU A 35 -5.71 21.64 3.56
CA GLU A 35 -5.96 20.36 2.87
C GLU A 35 -5.47 20.40 1.41
N GLN A 36 -5.69 21.53 0.72
CA GLN A 36 -5.22 21.70 -0.65
C GLN A 36 -3.70 21.74 -0.75
N GLN A 37 -3.03 22.42 0.18
CA GLN A 37 -1.57 22.44 0.22
C GLN A 37 -0.99 21.06 0.53
N MET A 38 -1.59 20.30 1.47
CA MET A 38 -1.19 18.92 1.74
C MET A 38 -1.40 18.03 0.51
N LYS A 39 -2.53 18.16 -0.17
CA LYS A 39 -2.83 17.45 -1.41
C LYS A 39 -1.81 17.72 -2.50
N GLU A 40 -1.40 18.96 -2.69
CA GLU A 40 -0.50 19.39 -3.77
C GLU A 40 0.99 19.24 -3.43
N TYR A 41 1.31 18.95 -2.19
CA TYR A 41 2.66 19.03 -1.64
C TYR A 41 3.69 18.22 -2.44
N VAL A 42 3.36 16.98 -2.82
CA VAL A 42 4.27 16.11 -3.58
C VAL A 42 4.54 16.62 -5.00
N TRP A 43 3.53 17.20 -5.65
CA TRP A 43 3.68 17.79 -6.99
C TRP A 43 4.48 19.09 -6.94
N ASP A 44 4.28 19.90 -5.92
CA ASP A 44 5.05 21.14 -5.75
C ASP A 44 6.52 20.85 -5.44
N LEU A 45 6.83 19.84 -4.65
CA LEU A 45 8.19 19.34 -4.50
C LEU A 45 8.77 18.83 -5.82
N GLY A 46 7.98 18.10 -6.61
CA GLY A 46 8.38 17.63 -7.93
C GLY A 46 8.79 18.77 -8.87
N LYS A 47 8.05 19.88 -8.89
CA LYS A 47 8.39 21.09 -9.66
C LYS A 47 9.72 21.73 -9.23
N LEU A 48 10.14 21.50 -7.99
CA LEU A 48 11.43 21.95 -7.46
C LEU A 48 12.60 20.99 -7.74
N GLY A 49 12.34 19.86 -8.43
CA GLY A 49 13.38 18.88 -8.76
C GLY A 49 13.53 17.74 -7.75
N PHE A 50 12.63 17.60 -6.77
CA PHE A 50 12.59 16.44 -5.89
C PHE A 50 11.92 15.28 -6.61
N VAL A 51 12.69 14.55 -7.41
CA VAL A 51 12.22 13.46 -8.27
C VAL A 51 11.98 12.15 -7.52
N TRP A 52 12.57 12.02 -6.34
CA TRP A 52 12.37 10.88 -5.44
C TRP A 52 11.77 11.36 -4.12
N GLN A 53 10.56 10.90 -3.83
CA GLN A 53 9.84 11.25 -2.61
C GLN A 53 9.35 9.98 -1.93
N PHE A 54 9.48 9.91 -0.62
CA PHE A 54 9.11 8.72 0.13
C PHE A 54 8.62 9.06 1.54
N ILE A 55 7.72 8.23 2.07
CA ILE A 55 7.29 8.28 3.46
C ILE A 55 8.05 7.19 4.21
N THR A 56 9.01 7.57 5.03
CA THR A 56 9.77 6.62 5.86
C THR A 56 8.80 5.85 6.74
N LEU A 57 8.88 4.51 6.73
CA LEU A 57 8.00 3.64 7.52
C LEU A 57 6.51 3.77 7.20
N GLY A 58 6.12 4.39 6.08
CA GLY A 58 4.71 4.56 5.71
C GLY A 58 3.94 3.24 5.67
N GLY A 59 4.54 2.21 5.07
CA GLY A 59 3.97 0.85 5.04
C GLY A 59 3.87 0.21 6.43
N LEU A 60 4.86 0.42 7.30
CA LEU A 60 4.80 -0.06 8.69
C LEU A 60 3.63 0.58 9.44
N HIS A 61 3.48 1.91 9.35
CA HIS A 61 2.40 2.61 10.05
C HIS A 61 1.02 2.19 9.55
N SER A 62 0.83 2.08 8.24
CA SER A 62 -0.46 1.65 7.68
C SER A 62 -0.82 0.22 8.08
N ASN A 63 0.15 -0.72 7.99
CA ASN A 63 -0.07 -2.11 8.40
C ASN A 63 -0.31 -2.24 9.92
N ALA A 64 0.48 -1.53 10.74
CA ALA A 64 0.30 -1.52 12.19
C ALA A 64 -1.05 -0.95 12.59
N TYR A 65 -1.49 0.14 11.96
CA TYR A 65 -2.78 0.75 12.22
C TYR A 65 -3.93 -0.22 11.97
N ILE A 66 -4.00 -0.82 10.79
CA ILE A 66 -5.11 -1.74 10.49
C ILE A 66 -5.04 -3.01 11.33
N SER A 67 -3.85 -3.53 11.62
CA SER A 67 -3.67 -4.71 12.46
C SER A 67 -4.12 -4.46 13.91
N ASP A 68 -3.77 -3.32 14.48
CA ASP A 68 -4.19 -2.94 15.84
C ASP A 68 -5.71 -2.73 15.90
N LEU A 69 -6.27 -2.02 14.93
CA LEU A 69 -7.71 -1.80 14.83
C LEU A 69 -8.47 -3.11 14.71
N PHE A 70 -8.00 -4.02 13.86
CA PHE A 70 -8.59 -5.33 13.67
C PHE A 70 -8.48 -6.19 14.94
N ALA A 71 -7.30 -6.28 15.56
CA ALA A 71 -7.10 -7.09 16.75
C ALA A 71 -8.00 -6.64 17.91
N LYS A 72 -8.12 -5.34 18.15
CA LYS A 72 -9.00 -4.75 19.16
C LYS A 72 -10.48 -5.01 18.86
N GLY A 73 -10.86 -4.92 17.60
CA GLY A 73 -12.22 -5.22 17.16
C GLY A 73 -12.55 -6.71 17.26
N PHE A 74 -11.63 -7.56 16.81
CA PHE A 74 -11.82 -9.01 16.83
C PHE A 74 -11.95 -9.57 18.25
N ALA A 75 -11.21 -9.05 19.20
CA ALA A 75 -11.32 -9.44 20.60
C ALA A 75 -12.72 -9.18 21.20
N LYS A 76 -13.49 -8.26 20.63
CA LYS A 76 -14.83 -7.87 21.11
C LYS A 76 -15.97 -8.46 20.27
N GLU A 77 -15.80 -8.50 18.96
CA GLU A 77 -16.86 -8.80 18.00
C GLU A 77 -16.56 -9.98 17.07
N GLY A 78 -15.42 -10.66 17.26
CA GLY A 78 -15.04 -11.83 16.46
C GLY A 78 -15.05 -11.55 14.96
N MET A 79 -15.56 -12.47 14.18
CA MET A 79 -15.60 -12.38 12.70
C MET A 79 -16.35 -11.16 12.16
N LYS A 80 -17.27 -10.57 12.92
CA LYS A 80 -17.94 -9.34 12.50
C LYS A 80 -16.92 -8.21 12.31
N ALA A 81 -15.94 -8.11 13.20
CA ALA A 81 -14.87 -7.12 13.06
C ALA A 81 -14.06 -7.33 11.76
N TYR A 82 -13.67 -8.57 11.45
CA TYR A 82 -12.98 -8.87 10.19
C TYR A 82 -13.82 -8.48 8.97
N VAL A 83 -15.07 -8.87 8.94
CA VAL A 83 -15.96 -8.57 7.81
C VAL A 83 -16.14 -7.07 7.62
N THR A 84 -16.33 -6.32 8.71
CA THR A 84 -16.61 -4.87 8.62
C THR A 84 -15.36 -4.03 8.36
N LEU A 85 -14.24 -4.38 9.00
CA LEU A 85 -13.01 -3.60 8.92
C LEU A 85 -12.15 -3.95 7.69
N VAL A 86 -12.25 -5.18 7.21
CA VAL A 86 -11.42 -5.67 6.10
C VAL A 86 -12.28 -5.98 4.88
N GLN A 87 -13.02 -7.08 4.87
CA GLN A 87 -13.65 -7.58 3.65
C GLN A 87 -14.60 -6.59 2.97
N ARG A 88 -15.43 -5.86 3.74
CA ARG A 88 -16.33 -4.86 3.15
C ARG A 88 -15.56 -3.68 2.61
N ARG A 89 -14.50 -3.24 3.30
CA ARG A 89 -13.67 -2.11 2.86
C ARG A 89 -12.89 -2.45 1.60
N GLU A 90 -12.33 -3.64 1.51
CA GLU A 90 -11.68 -4.12 0.29
C GLU A 90 -12.61 -4.06 -0.92
N ARG A 91 -13.87 -4.50 -0.75
CA ARG A 91 -14.89 -4.44 -1.81
C ARG A 91 -15.29 -3.00 -2.17
N GLU A 92 -15.49 -2.15 -1.17
CA GLU A 92 -15.88 -0.74 -1.37
C GLU A 92 -14.86 0.03 -2.22
N ILE A 93 -13.58 -0.19 -1.99
CA ILE A 93 -12.50 0.50 -2.71
C ILE A 93 -12.01 -0.26 -3.95
N GLY A 94 -12.52 -1.46 -4.22
CA GLY A 94 -12.04 -2.31 -5.29
C GLY A 94 -10.58 -2.75 -5.09
N CYS A 95 -10.22 -3.14 -3.86
CA CYS A 95 -8.85 -3.49 -3.52
C CYS A 95 -8.37 -4.72 -4.29
N ASP A 96 -7.18 -4.63 -4.91
CA ASP A 96 -6.59 -5.71 -5.70
C ASP A 96 -6.31 -6.99 -4.88
N VAL A 97 -6.19 -6.86 -3.56
CA VAL A 97 -6.03 -7.99 -2.64
C VAL A 97 -7.18 -9.00 -2.73
N LEU A 98 -8.39 -8.55 -3.10
CA LEU A 98 -9.53 -9.45 -3.34
C LEU A 98 -9.27 -10.51 -4.42
N THR A 99 -8.37 -10.21 -5.34
CA THR A 99 -7.98 -11.10 -6.43
C THR A 99 -6.51 -11.50 -6.34
N HIS A 100 -5.96 -11.57 -5.13
CA HIS A 100 -4.52 -11.82 -4.91
C HIS A 100 -4.02 -13.12 -5.55
N GLN A 101 -4.85 -14.16 -5.68
CA GLN A 101 -4.48 -15.40 -6.35
C GLN A 101 -4.05 -15.17 -7.81
N LYS A 102 -4.64 -14.18 -8.49
CA LYS A 102 -4.33 -13.88 -9.90
C LYS A 102 -2.96 -13.24 -10.12
N TRP A 103 -2.44 -12.53 -9.13
CA TRP A 103 -1.18 -11.77 -9.27
C TRP A 103 -0.09 -12.18 -8.28
N SER A 104 -0.40 -12.99 -7.24
CA SER A 104 0.57 -13.43 -6.23
C SER A 104 1.54 -14.51 -6.72
N GLY A 105 1.30 -15.11 -7.89
CA GLY A 105 2.07 -16.24 -8.40
C GLY A 105 1.56 -17.61 -7.92
N ALA A 106 0.44 -17.67 -7.21
CA ALA A 106 -0.14 -18.94 -6.72
C ALA A 106 -0.40 -19.93 -7.86
N GLU A 107 -0.99 -19.48 -8.97
CA GLU A 107 -1.25 -20.31 -10.15
C GLU A 107 0.05 -20.84 -10.79
N PHE A 108 1.10 -20.02 -10.83
CA PHE A 108 2.39 -20.44 -11.35
C PHE A 108 3.00 -21.57 -10.50
N ILE A 109 3.00 -21.41 -9.18
CA ILE A 109 3.51 -22.42 -8.25
C ILE A 109 2.66 -23.70 -8.31
N ASP A 110 1.35 -23.59 -8.38
CA ASP A 110 0.46 -24.74 -8.53
C ASP A 110 0.73 -25.53 -9.80
N ASN A 111 0.92 -24.84 -10.93
CA ASN A 111 1.23 -25.48 -12.20
C ASN A 111 2.61 -26.15 -12.18
N LEU A 112 3.61 -25.52 -11.55
CA LEU A 112 4.92 -26.09 -11.35
C LEU A 112 4.83 -27.38 -10.51
N LEU A 113 4.15 -27.34 -9.37
CA LEU A 113 3.95 -28.48 -8.48
C LEU A 113 3.22 -29.63 -9.19
N LYS A 114 2.13 -29.33 -9.90
CA LYS A 114 1.39 -30.35 -10.69
C LYS A 114 2.27 -31.03 -11.73
N THR A 115 3.15 -30.27 -12.37
CA THR A 115 4.06 -30.80 -13.38
C THR A 115 5.07 -31.78 -12.77
N VAL A 116 5.69 -31.42 -11.65
CA VAL A 116 6.73 -32.27 -11.03
C VAL A 116 6.18 -33.43 -10.21
N THR A 117 4.93 -33.34 -9.74
CA THR A 117 4.27 -34.38 -8.90
C THR A 117 3.33 -35.29 -9.68
N GLY A 118 3.24 -35.14 -10.99
CA GLY A 118 2.30 -35.93 -11.80
C GLY A 118 0.83 -35.58 -11.60
N GLY A 119 0.54 -34.32 -11.28
CA GLY A 119 -0.84 -33.80 -11.17
C GLY A 119 -1.36 -33.62 -9.72
N VAL A 120 -0.53 -33.89 -8.70
CA VAL A 120 -0.89 -33.64 -7.32
C VAL A 120 -0.40 -32.27 -6.86
N SER A 121 -1.26 -31.43 -6.28
CA SER A 121 -0.91 -30.14 -5.67
C SER A 121 -1.45 -30.05 -4.27
N SER A 122 -0.62 -29.60 -3.33
CA SER A 122 -1.04 -29.33 -1.95
C SER A 122 -1.90 -28.05 -1.83
N THR A 123 -1.92 -27.22 -2.87
CA THR A 123 -2.67 -25.96 -2.98
C THR A 123 -3.94 -26.08 -3.83
N ALA A 124 -4.35 -27.32 -4.19
CA ALA A 124 -5.56 -27.60 -4.96
C ALA A 124 -6.84 -26.99 -4.36
N ALA A 125 -6.87 -26.74 -3.04
CA ALA A 125 -7.95 -26.04 -2.36
C ALA A 125 -8.12 -24.57 -2.81
N MET A 126 -7.11 -23.99 -3.45
CA MET A 126 -7.13 -22.63 -4.03
C MET A 126 -7.39 -22.64 -5.55
N GLY A 127 -7.67 -23.82 -6.10
CA GLY A 127 -7.92 -24.00 -7.52
C GLY A 127 -9.29 -23.47 -7.97
N LYS A 128 -9.48 -23.50 -9.30
CA LYS A 128 -10.71 -23.06 -9.95
C LYS A 128 -11.93 -23.79 -9.38
N GLY A 129 -12.98 -23.04 -9.02
CA GLY A 129 -14.25 -23.60 -8.52
C GLY A 129 -14.33 -23.69 -7.00
N VAL A 130 -13.31 -23.27 -6.23
CA VAL A 130 -13.33 -23.35 -4.76
C VAL A 130 -13.84 -22.06 -4.13
N THR A 131 -13.11 -20.95 -4.25
CA THR A 131 -13.45 -19.67 -3.58
C THR A 131 -13.43 -18.45 -4.49
N GLU A 132 -12.84 -18.54 -5.68
CA GLU A 132 -12.63 -17.40 -6.58
C GLU A 132 -13.93 -16.73 -7.04
N SER A 133 -15.06 -17.45 -7.04
CA SER A 133 -16.35 -16.89 -7.43
C SER A 133 -17.09 -16.20 -6.29
N GLN A 134 -16.67 -16.37 -5.05
CA GLN A 134 -17.38 -15.80 -3.88
C GLN A 134 -17.28 -14.28 -3.81
N PHE A 135 -16.28 -13.68 -4.43
CA PHE A 135 -16.02 -12.24 -4.47
C PHE A 135 -16.08 -11.65 -5.88
N SER A 136 -16.41 -12.45 -6.89
CA SER A 136 -16.71 -11.94 -8.23
C SER A 136 -18.09 -11.28 -8.22
N LYS A 137 -18.16 -10.04 -8.74
CA LYS A 137 -19.43 -9.36 -9.01
C LYS A 137 -20.11 -9.98 -10.20
#